data_1c4d7853195fb00b7136540c28f360e7
#
_entry.id   1c4d7853195fb00b7136540c28f360e7
#
_cell.length_a   1.000
_cell.length_b   1.000
_cell.length_c   1.000
_cell.angle_alpha   90.00
_cell.angle_beta   90.00
_cell.angle_gamma   90.00
#
_symmetry.space_group_name_H-M   'P 1'
#
loop_
_entity.id
_entity.type
_entity.pdbx_description
1 polymer ?
#
loop_
_entity_poly.entity_id
_entity_poly.type
_entity_poly.pdbx_seq_one_letter_code
_entity_poly.pdbx_strand_id
1 'polypeptide(L)'
;MNFICELNDDQYSYDYIDHIRNVARAIVINDKNEIALIHVSGDDIFGHRDYFETPGGGVKDNELIEFAVLREILEEIGYKCKIESPIGWIKDYYNLIHRENHSYYFLLKIVEKDVQHLEEYEQALFKEIIWVPIQEAISLYEKMPNSGVAKLVKQRELPILNLAKLMI
;
A
#
# COMPACT_ATOMS: atom_id res chain seq x y z
N MET A 1 5.74 3.93 16.31
CA MET A 1 4.61 3.32 15.56
C MET A 1 4.35 1.92 16.09
N ASN A 2 3.08 1.53 16.29
CA ASN A 2 2.73 0.24 16.89
C ASN A 2 2.87 -0.90 15.88
N PHE A 3 3.44 -2.04 16.32
CA PHE A 3 3.40 -3.29 15.58
C PHE A 3 1.99 -3.87 15.62
N ILE A 4 1.44 -4.25 14.46
CA ILE A 4 0.09 -4.79 14.34
C ILE A 4 0.12 -6.31 14.29
N CYS A 5 0.81 -6.88 13.29
CA CYS A 5 0.92 -8.33 13.13
C CYS A 5 2.06 -8.72 12.19
N GLU A 6 2.35 -10.02 12.19
CA GLU A 6 3.21 -10.70 11.23
C GLU A 6 2.37 -11.64 10.37
N LEU A 7 2.56 -11.59 9.05
CA LEU A 7 1.80 -12.34 8.06
C LEU A 7 2.73 -13.22 7.23
N ASN A 8 2.55 -14.52 7.31
CA ASN A 8 3.30 -15.46 6.49
C ASN A 8 2.74 -15.51 5.05
N ASP A 9 3.62 -15.70 4.09
CA ASP A 9 3.23 -16.02 2.72
C ASP A 9 2.82 -17.50 2.64
N ASP A 10 1.52 -17.72 2.44
CA ASP A 10 0.92 -19.05 2.27
C ASP A 10 0.59 -19.36 0.80
N GLN A 11 1.05 -18.50 -0.13
CA GLN A 11 0.76 -18.62 -1.55
C GLN A 11 1.94 -19.17 -2.37
N TYR A 12 3.16 -18.86 -1.95
CA TYR A 12 4.38 -19.25 -2.62
C TYR A 12 5.27 -20.05 -1.66
N SER A 13 5.97 -21.05 -2.22
CA SER A 13 6.84 -21.91 -1.41
C SER A 13 7.94 -21.08 -0.74
N TYR A 14 8.12 -21.28 0.56
CA TYR A 14 9.26 -20.74 1.28
C TYR A 14 10.54 -21.50 0.90
N ASP A 15 11.58 -20.75 0.62
CA ASP A 15 12.95 -21.28 0.42
C ASP A 15 13.88 -20.58 1.41
N TYR A 16 14.12 -19.29 1.21
CA TYR A 16 14.90 -18.44 2.13
C TYR A 16 14.49 -16.98 1.97
N ILE A 17 14.89 -16.14 2.90
CA ILE A 17 14.77 -14.67 2.80
C ILE A 17 16.18 -14.10 2.70
N ASP A 18 16.45 -13.27 1.70
CA ASP A 18 17.76 -12.68 1.45
C ASP A 18 17.80 -11.16 1.66
N HIS A 19 16.63 -10.50 1.71
CA HIS A 19 16.59 -9.07 1.96
C HIS A 19 15.32 -8.61 2.69
N ILE A 20 15.47 -7.50 3.41
CA ILE A 20 14.38 -6.80 4.09
C ILE A 20 14.11 -5.50 3.34
N ARG A 21 12.85 -5.20 3.09
CA ARG A 21 12.43 -3.93 2.49
C ARG A 21 11.51 -3.16 3.44
N ASN A 22 11.92 -1.95 3.78
CA ASN A 22 11.02 -1.00 4.43
C ASN A 22 10.12 -0.34 3.38
N VAL A 23 8.83 -0.28 3.66
CA VAL A 23 7.81 0.27 2.77
C VAL A 23 6.97 1.27 3.55
N ALA A 24 6.76 2.46 2.99
CA ALA A 24 5.91 3.50 3.58
C ALA A 24 4.64 3.64 2.74
N ARG A 25 3.47 3.41 3.36
CA ARG A 25 2.15 3.43 2.72
C ARG A 25 1.19 4.36 3.43
N ALA A 26 0.15 4.78 2.74
CA ALA A 26 -0.83 5.69 3.32
C ALA A 26 -2.28 5.35 3.01
N ILE A 27 -3.14 5.66 3.99
CA ILE A 27 -4.55 5.93 3.77
C ILE A 27 -4.66 7.45 3.55
N VAL A 28 -4.85 7.86 2.30
CA VAL A 28 -4.90 9.29 1.91
C VAL A 28 -6.34 9.72 1.80
N ILE A 29 -6.74 10.74 2.57
CA ILE A 29 -8.11 11.23 2.63
C ILE A 29 -8.23 12.56 1.89
N ASN A 30 -9.28 12.69 1.06
CA ASN A 30 -9.67 13.95 0.44
C ASN A 30 -10.72 14.73 1.29
N ASP A 31 -11.10 15.91 0.81
CA ASP A 31 -12.10 16.77 1.51
C ASP A 31 -13.53 16.20 1.52
N LYS A 32 -13.79 15.14 0.76
CA LYS A 32 -15.08 14.42 0.76
C LYS A 32 -15.08 13.20 1.68
N ASN A 33 -14.02 13.00 2.48
CA ASN A 33 -13.79 11.79 3.28
C ASN A 33 -13.72 10.50 2.45
N GLU A 34 -13.23 10.59 1.20
CA GLU A 34 -12.92 9.45 0.37
C GLU A 34 -11.42 9.15 0.47
N ILE A 35 -11.05 7.88 0.36
CA ILE A 35 -9.66 7.44 0.35
C ILE A 35 -9.19 7.09 -1.06
N ALA A 36 -7.91 7.32 -1.33
CA ALA A 36 -7.28 6.93 -2.59
C ALA A 36 -6.93 5.44 -2.59
N LEU A 37 -7.27 4.74 -3.65
CA LEU A 37 -6.77 3.41 -3.99
C LEU A 37 -6.20 3.42 -5.41
N ILE A 38 -5.14 2.67 -5.62
CA ILE A 38 -4.53 2.46 -6.94
C ILE A 38 -5.05 1.13 -7.49
N HIS A 39 -5.65 1.16 -8.67
CA HIS A 39 -5.98 -0.05 -9.42
C HIS A 39 -4.71 -0.55 -10.11
N VAL A 40 -4.22 -1.70 -9.69
CA VAL A 40 -3.08 -2.40 -10.27
C VAL A 40 -3.58 -3.48 -11.21
N SER A 41 -3.19 -3.42 -12.50
CA SER A 41 -3.58 -4.43 -13.50
C SER A 41 -2.47 -4.61 -14.52
N GLY A 42 -2.03 -5.84 -14.71
CA GLY A 42 -0.95 -6.22 -15.63
C GLY A 42 -0.29 -7.52 -15.22
N ASP A 43 0.73 -7.91 -15.95
CA ASP A 43 1.47 -9.16 -15.74
C ASP A 43 2.88 -8.87 -15.22
N ASP A 44 3.31 -9.62 -14.21
CA ASP A 44 4.67 -9.60 -13.72
C ASP A 44 5.11 -10.98 -13.20
N ILE A 45 6.18 -11.06 -12.40
CA ILE A 45 6.68 -12.30 -11.82
C ILE A 45 5.63 -13.04 -10.97
N PHE A 46 4.67 -12.33 -10.37
CA PHE A 46 3.58 -12.92 -9.59
C PHE A 46 2.41 -13.40 -10.44
N GLY A 47 2.48 -13.26 -11.76
CA GLY A 47 1.42 -13.54 -12.71
C GLY A 47 0.53 -12.33 -13.00
N HIS A 48 -0.73 -12.59 -13.38
CA HIS A 48 -1.69 -11.53 -13.67
C HIS A 48 -2.16 -10.84 -12.40
N ARG A 49 -2.03 -9.51 -12.36
CA ARG A 49 -2.55 -8.65 -11.29
C ARG A 49 -3.81 -7.96 -11.79
N ASP A 50 -4.82 -7.92 -10.94
CA ASP A 50 -6.04 -7.14 -11.14
C ASP A 50 -6.70 -6.93 -9.79
N TYR A 51 -6.25 -5.91 -9.05
CA TYR A 51 -6.71 -5.63 -7.70
C TYR A 51 -6.37 -4.17 -7.29
N PHE A 52 -6.82 -3.78 -6.10
CA PHE A 52 -6.52 -2.47 -5.54
C PHE A 52 -5.42 -2.54 -4.48
N GLU A 53 -4.59 -1.50 -4.44
CA GLU A 53 -3.60 -1.28 -3.37
C GLU A 53 -3.74 0.13 -2.78
N THR A 54 -3.34 0.27 -1.51
CA THR A 54 -3.11 1.59 -0.92
C THR A 54 -1.82 2.19 -1.52
N PRO A 55 -1.77 3.51 -1.79
CA PRO A 55 -0.57 4.13 -2.36
C PRO A 55 0.60 4.09 -1.38
N GLY A 56 1.82 4.03 -1.93
CA GLY A 56 3.08 4.02 -1.20
C GLY A 56 4.09 3.02 -1.72
N GLY A 57 5.35 3.22 -1.39
CA GLY A 57 6.47 2.46 -1.94
C GLY A 57 7.67 2.33 -1.01
N GLY A 58 8.82 2.05 -1.60
CA GLY A 58 10.04 1.74 -0.85
C GLY A 58 10.66 2.94 -0.16
N VAL A 59 11.10 2.74 1.07
CA VAL A 59 11.95 3.71 1.78
C VAL A 59 13.37 3.61 1.24
N LYS A 60 13.95 4.75 0.82
CA LYS A 60 15.31 4.83 0.29
C LYS A 60 16.35 4.78 1.43
N ASP A 61 17.60 4.47 1.08
CA ASP A 61 18.69 4.46 2.06
C ASP A 61 18.83 5.83 2.75
N ASN A 62 18.89 5.82 4.07
CA ASN A 62 18.96 7.01 4.93
C ASN A 62 17.76 7.96 4.84
N GLU A 63 16.65 7.54 4.25
CA GLU A 63 15.40 8.28 4.24
C GLU A 63 14.57 8.00 5.50
N LEU A 64 14.00 9.03 6.11
CA LEU A 64 13.02 8.85 7.18
C LEU A 64 11.69 8.34 6.59
N ILE A 65 11.02 7.43 7.30
CA ILE A 65 9.79 6.80 6.83
C ILE A 65 8.68 7.84 6.56
N GLU A 66 8.63 8.90 7.35
CA GLU A 66 7.70 10.01 7.19
C GLU A 66 7.95 10.81 5.90
N PHE A 67 9.21 10.98 5.50
CA PHE A 67 9.54 11.62 4.22
C PHE A 67 9.28 10.67 3.05
N ALA A 68 9.59 9.40 3.22
CA ALA A 68 9.30 8.38 2.21
C ALA A 68 7.81 8.35 1.85
N VAL A 69 6.92 8.29 2.84
CA VAL A 69 5.48 8.25 2.56
C VAL A 69 5.01 9.51 1.83
N LEU A 70 5.47 10.70 2.21
CA LEU A 70 5.07 11.94 1.52
C LEU A 70 5.59 11.99 0.08
N ARG A 71 6.83 11.54 -0.17
CA ARG A 71 7.42 11.43 -1.50
C ARG A 71 6.65 10.45 -2.38
N GLU A 72 6.40 9.23 -1.89
CA GLU A 72 5.68 8.18 -2.63
C GLU A 72 4.25 8.63 -2.99
N ILE A 73 3.55 9.26 -2.04
CA ILE A 73 2.19 9.76 -2.31
C ILE A 73 2.20 10.86 -3.37
N LEU A 74 3.19 11.74 -3.35
CA LEU A 74 3.33 12.75 -4.40
C LEU A 74 3.64 12.11 -5.77
N GLU A 75 4.56 11.15 -5.81
CA GLU A 75 4.97 10.45 -7.03
C GLU A 75 3.82 9.64 -7.62
N GLU A 76 3.13 8.83 -6.81
CA GLU A 76 2.10 7.88 -7.27
C GLU A 76 0.73 8.50 -7.54
N ILE A 77 0.28 9.44 -6.72
CA ILE A 77 -1.09 9.99 -6.86
C ILE A 77 -1.13 11.49 -7.16
N GLY A 78 0.01 12.19 -7.16
CA GLY A 78 0.11 13.61 -7.54
C GLY A 78 -0.51 14.58 -6.54
N TYR A 79 -0.39 14.29 -5.25
CA TYR A 79 -0.88 15.18 -4.19
C TYR A 79 0.18 15.42 -3.11
N LYS A 80 0.35 16.67 -2.72
CA LYS A 80 1.01 17.01 -1.47
C LYS A 80 0.06 16.75 -0.32
N CYS A 81 0.55 16.05 0.68
CA CYS A 81 -0.23 15.62 1.82
C CYS A 81 0.42 16.05 3.14
N LYS A 82 -0.39 16.06 4.19
CA LYS A 82 0.03 16.22 5.58
C LYS A 82 -0.22 14.91 6.30
N ILE A 83 0.75 14.47 7.10
CA ILE A 83 0.58 13.33 8.01
C ILE A 83 -0.33 13.78 9.16
N GLU A 84 -1.47 13.12 9.31
CA GLU A 84 -2.37 13.33 10.45
C GLU A 84 -1.97 12.44 11.63
N SER A 85 -1.68 11.16 11.36
CA SER A 85 -1.25 10.22 12.39
C SER A 85 -0.61 8.95 11.81
N PRO A 86 0.26 8.25 12.57
CA PRO A 86 0.63 6.88 12.27
C PRO A 86 -0.54 5.94 12.57
N ILE A 87 -0.73 4.91 11.74
CA ILE A 87 -1.71 3.84 11.97
C ILE A 87 -1.02 2.66 12.66
N GLY A 88 0.07 2.17 12.09
CA GLY A 88 0.84 1.06 12.59
C GLY A 88 1.72 0.43 11.51
N TRP A 89 2.42 -0.65 11.83
CA TRP A 89 3.21 -1.36 10.85
C TRP A 89 2.97 -2.87 10.90
N ILE A 90 3.12 -3.50 9.73
CA ILE A 90 2.94 -4.93 9.49
C ILE A 90 4.23 -5.49 8.95
N LYS A 91 4.61 -6.68 9.41
CA LYS A 91 5.65 -7.50 8.84
C LYS A 91 5.00 -8.57 7.96
N ASP A 92 5.42 -8.67 6.71
CA ASP A 92 4.93 -9.68 5.78
C ASP A 92 6.04 -10.24 4.89
N TYR A 93 5.78 -11.37 4.27
CA TYR A 93 6.75 -12.08 3.45
C TYR A 93 6.23 -12.25 2.02
N TYR A 94 7.13 -12.12 1.05
CA TYR A 94 6.94 -12.48 -0.35
C TYR A 94 7.97 -13.52 -0.74
N ASN A 95 7.64 -14.80 -0.50
CA ASN A 95 8.55 -15.93 -0.67
C ASN A 95 9.06 -16.06 -2.11
N LEU A 96 8.21 -15.79 -3.11
CA LEU A 96 8.59 -15.87 -4.52
C LEU A 96 9.79 -14.98 -4.89
N ILE A 97 9.99 -13.90 -4.17
CA ILE A 97 11.08 -12.95 -4.38
C ILE A 97 12.01 -12.84 -3.17
N HIS A 98 11.97 -13.84 -2.27
CA HIS A 98 12.85 -13.98 -1.11
C HIS A 98 12.89 -12.76 -0.18
N ARG A 99 11.75 -12.06 -0.02
CA ARG A 99 11.69 -10.75 0.62
C ARG A 99 10.82 -10.74 1.87
N GLU A 100 11.36 -10.15 2.95
CA GLU A 100 10.63 -9.68 4.12
C GLU A 100 10.29 -8.20 3.95
N ASN A 101 9.04 -7.81 4.17
CA ASN A 101 8.62 -6.41 4.13
C ASN A 101 8.26 -5.92 5.54
N HIS A 102 8.68 -4.69 5.84
CA HIS A 102 8.20 -3.92 6.96
C HIS A 102 7.36 -2.76 6.41
N SER A 103 6.05 -2.92 6.43
CA SER A 103 5.10 -1.97 5.83
C SER A 103 4.54 -1.03 6.89
N TYR A 104 4.94 0.25 6.84
CA TYR A 104 4.55 1.32 7.77
C TYR A 104 3.40 2.12 7.17
N TYR A 105 2.29 2.27 7.91
CA TYR A 105 1.07 2.90 7.44
C TYR A 105 0.76 4.19 8.18
N PHE A 106 0.40 5.21 7.41
CA PHE A 106 0.03 6.53 7.91
C PHE A 106 -1.36 6.94 7.41
N LEU A 107 -2.04 7.73 8.22
CA LEU A 107 -3.22 8.49 7.81
C LEU A 107 -2.75 9.84 7.32
N LEU A 108 -3.04 10.16 6.05
CA LEU A 108 -2.67 11.41 5.41
C LEU A 108 -3.90 12.16 4.93
N LYS A 109 -3.84 13.48 4.99
CA LYS A 109 -4.84 14.37 4.38
C LYS A 109 -4.22 15.15 3.23
N ILE A 110 -4.93 15.24 2.09
CA ILE A 110 -4.49 16.05 0.96
C ILE A 110 -4.43 17.54 1.34
N VAL A 111 -3.44 18.24 0.84
CA VAL A 111 -3.25 19.69 0.99
C VAL A 111 -3.40 20.39 -0.34
N GLU A 112 -2.69 19.88 -1.37
CA GLU A 112 -2.59 20.51 -2.68
C GLU A 112 -2.42 19.45 -3.75
N LYS A 113 -3.04 19.66 -4.91
CA LYS A 113 -2.78 18.87 -6.11
C LYS A 113 -1.47 19.27 -6.74
N ASP A 114 -0.67 18.32 -7.15
CA ASP A 114 0.58 18.48 -7.86
C ASP A 114 0.66 17.50 -9.04
N VAL A 115 1.82 17.35 -9.65
CA VAL A 115 2.04 16.47 -10.80
C VAL A 115 2.46 15.09 -10.32
N GLN A 116 1.82 14.05 -10.87
CA GLN A 116 2.17 12.65 -10.67
C GLN A 116 3.45 12.32 -11.45
N HIS A 117 4.34 11.52 -10.85
CA HIS A 117 5.60 11.08 -11.44
C HIS A 117 5.81 9.59 -11.22
N LEU A 118 5.16 8.76 -12.03
CA LEU A 118 5.28 7.31 -11.95
C LEU A 118 6.62 6.83 -12.50
N GLU A 119 7.24 5.87 -11.81
CA GLU A 119 8.36 5.10 -12.34
C GLU A 119 7.91 4.19 -13.50
N GLU A 120 8.85 3.73 -14.33
CA GLU A 120 8.53 2.97 -15.55
C GLU A 120 7.71 1.71 -15.27
N TYR A 121 8.04 0.96 -14.20
CA TYR A 121 7.29 -0.25 -13.82
C TYR A 121 5.88 0.08 -13.28
N GLU A 122 5.72 1.21 -12.62
CA GLU A 122 4.42 1.69 -12.14
C GLU A 122 3.52 2.10 -13.31
N GLN A 123 4.08 2.78 -14.30
CA GLN A 123 3.34 3.12 -15.53
C GLN A 123 2.79 1.88 -16.24
N ALA A 124 3.48 0.75 -16.16
CA ALA A 124 3.04 -0.50 -16.76
C ALA A 124 1.88 -1.16 -16.00
N LEU A 125 1.82 -1.01 -14.68
CA LEU A 125 0.87 -1.71 -13.81
C LEU A 125 -0.26 -0.83 -13.29
N PHE A 126 -0.01 0.46 -13.03
CA PHE A 126 -1.04 1.37 -12.50
C PHE A 126 -2.00 1.78 -13.61
N LYS A 127 -3.28 1.47 -13.45
CA LYS A 127 -4.32 1.79 -14.44
C LYS A 127 -5.04 3.09 -14.11
N GLU A 128 -5.46 3.24 -12.87
CA GLU A 128 -6.19 4.42 -12.41
C GLU A 128 -6.09 4.59 -10.89
N ILE A 129 -6.39 5.77 -10.44
CA ILE A 129 -6.61 6.09 -9.04
C ILE A 129 -8.09 6.28 -8.83
N ILE A 130 -8.68 5.55 -7.89
CA ILE A 130 -10.05 5.74 -7.48
C ILE A 130 -10.13 6.39 -6.11
N TRP A 131 -11.17 7.21 -5.91
CA TRP A 131 -11.51 7.82 -4.63
C TRP A 131 -12.84 7.26 -4.17
N VAL A 132 -12.83 6.56 -3.05
CA VAL A 132 -14.03 5.88 -2.53
C VAL A 132 -14.14 6.06 -1.01
N PRO A 133 -15.37 6.04 -0.47
CA PRO A 133 -15.56 5.98 0.99
C PRO A 133 -14.84 4.75 1.56
N ILE A 134 -14.27 4.86 2.77
CA ILE A 134 -13.49 3.77 3.36
C ILE A 134 -14.26 2.46 3.48
N GLN A 135 -15.57 2.52 3.70
CA GLN A 135 -16.40 1.32 3.75
C GLN A 135 -16.50 0.61 2.39
N GLU A 136 -16.51 1.37 1.30
CA GLU A 136 -16.48 0.82 -0.06
C GLU A 136 -15.10 0.21 -0.35
N ALA A 137 -14.01 0.87 0.06
CA ALA A 137 -12.66 0.32 -0.04
C ALA A 137 -12.56 -1.04 0.67
N ILE A 138 -13.05 -1.15 1.91
CA ILE A 138 -13.09 -2.42 2.65
C ILE A 138 -13.84 -3.49 1.85
N SER A 139 -15.00 -3.15 1.29
CA SER A 139 -15.80 -4.08 0.47
C SER A 139 -15.09 -4.52 -0.82
N LEU A 140 -14.31 -3.63 -1.44
CA LEU A 140 -13.47 -3.98 -2.59
C LEU A 140 -12.40 -4.98 -2.20
N TYR A 141 -11.71 -4.76 -1.08
CA TYR A 141 -10.69 -5.70 -0.57
C TYR A 141 -11.28 -7.04 -0.17
N GLU A 142 -12.44 -7.09 0.47
CA GLU A 142 -13.14 -8.35 0.81
C GLU A 142 -13.42 -9.21 -0.42
N LYS A 143 -13.71 -8.58 -1.57
CA LYS A 143 -13.98 -9.24 -2.84
C LYS A 143 -12.73 -9.62 -3.64
N MET A 144 -11.54 -9.13 -3.27
CA MET A 144 -10.29 -9.49 -3.94
C MET A 144 -10.07 -11.02 -3.91
N PRO A 145 -9.35 -11.59 -4.90
CA PRO A 145 -9.03 -13.01 -4.93
C PRO A 145 -8.41 -13.52 -3.63
N ASN A 146 -8.72 -14.75 -3.26
CA ASN A 146 -8.14 -15.45 -2.10
C ASN A 146 -6.94 -16.33 -2.50
N SER A 147 -6.20 -15.94 -3.53
CA SER A 147 -5.03 -16.66 -4.03
C SER A 147 -4.01 -15.69 -4.62
N GLY A 148 -2.76 -16.16 -4.71
CA GLY A 148 -1.65 -15.41 -5.27
C GLY A 148 -1.34 -14.11 -4.53
N VAL A 149 -0.67 -13.20 -5.22
CA VAL A 149 -0.25 -11.91 -4.63
C VAL A 149 -1.44 -11.04 -4.18
N ALA A 150 -2.58 -11.13 -4.84
CA ALA A 150 -3.80 -10.41 -4.44
C ALA A 150 -4.24 -10.77 -3.01
N LYS A 151 -4.12 -12.06 -2.62
CA LYS A 151 -4.39 -12.51 -1.25
C LYS A 151 -3.40 -11.90 -0.26
N LEU A 152 -2.11 -11.87 -0.60
CA LEU A 152 -1.07 -11.28 0.28
C LEU A 152 -1.34 -9.79 0.51
N VAL A 153 -1.68 -9.04 -0.54
CA VAL A 153 -2.06 -7.62 -0.43
C VAL A 153 -3.30 -7.45 0.42
N LYS A 154 -4.35 -8.24 0.18
CA LYS A 154 -5.59 -8.23 0.96
C LYS A 154 -5.34 -8.48 2.45
N GLN A 155 -4.57 -9.50 2.79
CA GLN A 155 -4.25 -9.84 4.17
C GLN A 155 -3.49 -8.73 4.89
N ARG A 156 -2.60 -8.03 4.18
CA ARG A 156 -1.83 -6.91 4.71
C ARG A 156 -2.67 -5.65 4.90
N GLU A 157 -3.50 -5.29 3.92
CA GLU A 157 -4.13 -3.97 3.88
C GLU A 157 -5.54 -3.92 4.49
N LEU A 158 -6.29 -5.02 4.48
CA LEU A 158 -7.62 -5.04 5.07
C LEU A 158 -7.63 -4.73 6.59
N PRO A 159 -6.71 -5.24 7.43
CA PRO A 159 -6.60 -4.82 8.82
C PRO A 159 -6.31 -3.32 8.97
N ILE A 160 -5.47 -2.75 8.10
CA ILE A 160 -5.14 -1.32 8.09
C ILE A 160 -6.37 -0.46 7.78
N LEU A 161 -7.14 -0.83 6.75
CA LEU A 161 -8.38 -0.15 6.40
C LEU A 161 -9.38 -0.15 7.55
N ASN A 162 -9.52 -1.29 8.26
CA ASN A 162 -10.39 -1.39 9.43
C ASN A 162 -9.91 -0.52 10.60
N LEU A 163 -8.61 -0.41 10.83
CA LEU A 163 -8.06 0.52 11.84
C LEU A 163 -8.27 1.97 11.42
N ALA A 164 -7.95 2.32 10.18
CA ALA A 164 -8.13 3.67 9.66
C ALA A 164 -9.60 4.13 9.74
N LYS A 165 -10.56 3.24 9.50
CA LYS A 165 -12.00 3.52 9.65
C LYS A 165 -12.38 4.03 11.04
N LEU A 166 -11.65 3.66 12.08
CA LEU A 166 -11.90 4.12 13.46
C LEU A 166 -11.26 5.49 13.75
N MET A 167 -10.44 6.00 12.83
CA MET A 167 -9.64 7.22 12.98
C MET A 167 -10.18 8.40 12.16
N ILE A 168 -11.12 8.13 11.24
CA ILE A 168 -11.72 9.10 10.31
C ILE A 168 -13.13 9.51 10.75
#